data_8bee9711ed147830bf10d946406042a1
#
_entry.id   8bee9711ed147830bf10d946406042a1
#
_cell.length_a   1.000
_cell.length_b   1.000
_cell.length_c   1.000
_cell.angle_alpha   90.00
_cell.angle_beta   90.00
_cell.angle_gamma   90.00
#
_symmetry.space_group_name_H-M   'P 1'
#
loop_
_entity.id
_entity.type
_entity.pdbx_description
1 polymer ?
#
loop_
_entity_poly.entity_id
_entity_poly.type
_entity_poly.pdbx_seq_one_letter_code
_entity_poly.pdbx_strand_id
1 'polypeptide(L)'
;MRRLITTLTLLMCLVGASYAQPPRFQFKKNDPKIYTLNVDNVTMEIDANNGARITSLKYDTTEVLSQINFPNMYGSTFWTSPQKEWNWPPVHEHDMAPYEVSENKGVITMTSPLSSKIPLRIQKRFEVDKKDKSIVVTYTLINESDEERKVAPWEITRVLAHGTVYFDADVDAITPAGLMNFVKKDGLATYDIDHVERQNRKINADGKGWLAFKSNGLVLKKVFPDLKPSEPAPDEAEIQVYVNQGDTYVELESQGAYTTLKPGKKLDWTVRWYLTKE
;
A
#
# COMPACT_ATOMS: atom_id res chain seq x y z
N MET A 1 -69.23 -47.90 12.14
CA MET A 1 -67.94 -47.78 11.44
C MET A 1 -67.38 -46.38 11.63
N ARG A 2 -66.45 -46.18 12.57
CA ARG A 2 -65.79 -44.91 12.84
C ARG A 2 -64.38 -44.97 12.23
N ARG A 3 -64.09 -44.08 11.26
CA ARG A 3 -62.78 -43.97 10.65
C ARG A 3 -61.93 -43.09 11.56
N LEU A 4 -60.79 -43.61 12.08
CA LEU A 4 -59.72 -42.85 12.72
C LEU A 4 -58.91 -42.16 11.62
N ILE A 5 -58.79 -40.83 11.71
CA ILE A 5 -57.85 -40.04 10.89
C ILE A 5 -56.64 -39.80 11.76
N THR A 6 -55.50 -40.43 11.38
CA THR A 6 -54.21 -40.23 12.06
C THR A 6 -53.51 -39.05 11.41
N THR A 7 -53.40 -37.94 12.11
CA THR A 7 -52.66 -36.74 11.67
C THR A 7 -51.19 -36.93 11.97
N LEU A 8 -50.38 -37.04 10.93
CA LEU A 8 -48.92 -37.12 11.02
C LEU A 8 -48.35 -35.72 11.10
N THR A 9 -47.87 -35.30 12.26
CA THR A 9 -47.23 -34.01 12.46
C THR A 9 -45.75 -34.14 12.06
N LEU A 10 -45.38 -33.53 10.92
CA LEU A 10 -44.00 -33.46 10.46
C LEU A 10 -43.25 -32.36 11.24
N LEU A 11 -42.35 -32.75 12.13
CA LEU A 11 -41.48 -31.83 12.88
C LEU A 11 -40.30 -31.42 11.98
N MET A 12 -40.38 -30.22 11.39
CA MET A 12 -39.28 -29.62 10.63
C MET A 12 -38.24 -29.08 11.63
N CYS A 13 -37.13 -29.79 11.83
CA CYS A 13 -35.95 -29.24 12.47
C CYS A 13 -35.29 -28.19 11.57
N LEU A 14 -35.52 -26.91 11.86
CA LEU A 14 -34.75 -25.81 11.30
C LEU A 14 -33.34 -25.83 11.91
N VAL A 15 -32.39 -26.41 11.21
CA VAL A 15 -30.99 -26.23 11.52
C VAL A 15 -30.62 -24.79 11.13
N GLY A 16 -30.66 -23.92 12.13
CA GLY A 16 -30.17 -22.54 11.98
C GLY A 16 -28.66 -22.54 11.71
N ALA A 17 -28.25 -22.39 10.47
CA ALA A 17 -26.88 -22.08 10.15
C ALA A 17 -26.53 -20.73 10.77
N SER A 18 -25.75 -20.75 11.83
CA SER A 18 -25.18 -19.54 12.44
C SER A 18 -24.15 -18.98 11.44
N TYR A 19 -24.58 -18.07 10.59
CA TYR A 19 -23.67 -17.27 9.80
C TYR A 19 -22.89 -16.37 10.77
N ALA A 20 -21.61 -16.70 11.00
CA ALA A 20 -20.69 -15.81 11.68
C ALA A 20 -20.71 -14.48 10.89
N GLN A 21 -21.16 -13.41 11.53
CA GLN A 21 -21.14 -12.08 10.92
C GLN A 21 -19.69 -11.74 10.57
N PRO A 22 -19.42 -11.21 9.36
CA PRO A 22 -18.08 -10.73 9.02
C PRO A 22 -17.65 -9.70 10.07
N PRO A 23 -16.34 -9.60 10.36
CA PRO A 23 -15.85 -8.64 11.34
C PRO A 23 -16.34 -7.24 10.94
N ARG A 24 -17.11 -6.60 11.84
CA ARG A 24 -17.56 -5.22 11.64
C ARG A 24 -16.34 -4.32 11.83
N PHE A 25 -15.92 -3.64 10.78
CA PHE A 25 -14.95 -2.57 10.91
C PHE A 25 -15.53 -1.47 11.80
N GLN A 26 -14.77 -1.08 12.82
CA GLN A 26 -15.21 -0.02 13.72
C GLN A 26 -14.77 1.32 13.13
N PHE A 27 -15.74 2.13 12.73
CA PHE A 27 -15.48 3.54 12.38
C PHE A 27 -15.02 4.29 13.63
N LYS A 28 -14.00 5.12 13.54
CA LYS A 28 -13.67 6.08 14.58
C LYS A 28 -14.86 7.04 14.72
N LYS A 29 -15.33 7.24 15.93
CA LYS A 29 -16.58 7.97 16.24
C LYS A 29 -16.65 9.40 15.68
N ASN A 30 -15.48 10.01 15.40
CA ASN A 30 -15.33 11.39 14.90
C ASN A 30 -14.85 11.48 13.45
N ASP A 31 -14.64 10.32 12.78
CA ASP A 31 -14.20 10.29 11.38
C ASP A 31 -14.81 9.06 10.68
N PRO A 32 -16.00 9.21 10.09
CA PRO A 32 -16.82 8.10 9.61
C PRO A 32 -16.25 7.37 8.38
N LYS A 33 -15.09 7.78 7.87
CA LYS A 33 -14.46 7.17 6.70
C LYS A 33 -13.06 6.61 6.96
N ILE A 34 -12.66 6.47 8.21
CA ILE A 34 -11.44 5.75 8.60
C ILE A 34 -11.77 4.27 8.78
N TYR A 35 -11.07 3.42 8.06
CA TYR A 35 -11.16 1.97 8.12
C TYR A 35 -9.95 1.39 8.84
N THR A 36 -10.16 0.33 9.62
CA THR A 36 -9.11 -0.31 10.41
C THR A 36 -9.01 -1.79 10.08
N LEU A 37 -7.81 -2.25 9.76
CA LEU A 37 -7.45 -3.66 9.61
C LEU A 37 -6.55 -4.09 10.76
N ASN A 38 -6.78 -5.31 11.28
CA ASN A 38 -5.99 -5.87 12.36
C ASN A 38 -5.52 -7.27 12.02
N VAL A 39 -4.23 -7.54 12.26
CA VAL A 39 -3.63 -8.87 12.24
C VAL A 39 -2.67 -9.01 13.41
N ASP A 40 -2.97 -9.93 14.32
CA ASP A 40 -2.26 -10.07 15.61
C ASP A 40 -2.15 -8.69 16.33
N ASN A 41 -0.93 -8.22 16.60
CA ASN A 41 -0.66 -6.93 17.25
C ASN A 41 -0.53 -5.76 16.25
N VAL A 42 -0.73 -6.02 14.96
CA VAL A 42 -0.57 -5.00 13.91
C VAL A 42 -1.92 -4.37 13.60
N THR A 43 -1.96 -3.05 13.57
CA THR A 43 -3.13 -2.25 13.19
C THR A 43 -2.77 -1.31 12.05
N MET A 44 -3.54 -1.36 10.96
CA MET A 44 -3.45 -0.41 9.84
C MET A 44 -4.72 0.43 9.78
N GLU A 45 -4.58 1.76 9.63
CA GLU A 45 -5.71 2.68 9.44
C GLU A 45 -5.66 3.28 8.02
N ILE A 46 -6.82 3.34 7.37
CA ILE A 46 -6.97 3.86 6.00
C ILE A 46 -8.03 4.95 5.99
N ASP A 47 -7.71 6.13 5.44
CA ASP A 47 -8.64 7.24 5.25
C ASP A 47 -9.23 7.22 3.83
N ALA A 48 -10.48 6.78 3.72
CA ALA A 48 -11.20 6.76 2.46
C ALA A 48 -11.54 8.17 1.93
N ASN A 49 -11.53 9.21 2.78
CA ASN A 49 -11.78 10.59 2.35
C ASN A 49 -10.57 11.25 1.69
N ASN A 50 -9.39 10.67 1.82
CA ASN A 50 -8.14 11.27 1.40
C ASN A 50 -7.33 10.29 0.53
N GLY A 51 -7.80 9.99 -0.67
CA GLY A 51 -7.11 9.13 -1.63
C GLY A 51 -6.98 7.67 -1.19
N ALA A 52 -7.83 7.19 -0.26
CA ALA A 52 -7.67 5.90 0.41
C ALA A 52 -6.22 5.70 0.92
N ARG A 53 -5.72 6.73 1.59
CA ARG A 53 -4.36 6.80 2.17
C ARG A 53 -4.26 5.88 3.38
N ILE A 54 -3.19 5.10 3.46
CA ILE A 54 -2.83 4.40 4.69
C ILE A 54 -2.22 5.45 5.63
N THR A 55 -2.96 5.81 6.68
CA THR A 55 -2.60 6.92 7.56
C THR A 55 -1.80 6.49 8.77
N SER A 56 -1.89 5.20 9.16
CA SER A 56 -1.21 4.66 10.34
C SER A 56 -0.91 3.18 10.14
N LEU A 57 0.24 2.75 10.64
CA LEU A 57 0.61 1.33 10.80
C LEU A 57 1.33 1.17 12.13
N LYS A 58 0.72 0.42 13.05
CA LYS A 58 1.21 0.25 14.42
C LYS A 58 1.43 -1.21 14.75
N TYR A 59 2.46 -1.47 15.56
CA TYR A 59 2.58 -2.69 16.36
C TYR A 59 2.24 -2.34 17.81
N ASP A 60 1.18 -2.90 18.37
CA ASP A 60 0.57 -2.43 19.62
C ASP A 60 0.23 -0.92 19.53
N THR A 61 1.00 -0.09 20.23
CA THR A 61 0.84 1.38 20.21
C THR A 61 1.94 2.12 19.46
N THR A 62 2.97 1.41 18.97
CA THR A 62 4.14 2.02 18.32
C THR A 62 3.89 2.24 16.84
N GLU A 63 3.86 3.50 16.41
CA GLU A 63 3.69 3.93 15.04
C GLU A 63 5.00 3.83 14.25
N VAL A 64 4.93 3.35 12.99
CA VAL A 64 6.10 3.27 12.11
C VAL A 64 6.02 4.19 10.91
N LEU A 65 4.83 4.69 10.56
CA LEU A 65 4.67 5.65 9.48
C LEU A 65 4.88 7.08 9.99
N SER A 66 5.42 7.94 9.13
CA SER A 66 5.50 9.37 9.41
C SER A 66 4.11 9.97 9.57
N GLN A 67 3.92 10.72 10.65
CA GLN A 67 2.70 11.45 10.97
C GLN A 67 2.83 12.96 10.68
N ILE A 68 3.91 13.35 10.02
CA ILE A 68 4.17 14.75 9.68
C ILE A 68 3.30 15.14 8.50
N ASN A 69 2.20 15.82 8.79
CA ASN A 69 1.27 16.34 7.79
C ASN A 69 1.78 17.67 7.20
N PHE A 70 2.73 17.60 6.25
CA PHE A 70 3.26 18.76 5.55
C PHE A 70 3.28 18.53 4.04
N PRO A 71 2.65 19.35 3.26
CA PRO A 71 1.20 19.37 3.08
C PRO A 71 0.76 18.02 2.50
N ASN A 72 0.03 17.22 3.23
CA ASN A 72 -0.40 15.85 2.86
C ASN A 72 0.75 14.82 2.63
N MET A 73 1.97 15.10 3.13
CA MET A 73 3.13 14.21 2.99
C MET A 73 3.31 13.31 4.21
N TYR A 74 2.32 12.44 4.50
CA TYR A 74 2.34 11.48 5.61
C TYR A 74 1.74 10.15 5.17
N GLY A 75 2.00 9.09 5.95
CA GLY A 75 1.45 7.77 5.69
C GLY A 75 1.89 7.18 4.35
N SER A 76 1.05 6.36 3.73
CA SER A 76 1.34 5.78 2.43
C SER A 76 0.28 6.15 1.39
N THR A 77 0.76 6.56 0.22
CA THR A 77 -0.03 6.94 -0.94
C THR A 77 0.28 6.04 -2.14
N PHE A 78 -0.54 6.16 -3.17
CA PHE A 78 -0.33 5.43 -4.41
C PHE A 78 -0.53 6.37 -5.60
N TRP A 79 0.48 6.41 -6.48
CA TRP A 79 0.48 7.21 -7.69
C TRP A 79 0.69 6.32 -8.92
N THR A 80 0.63 6.93 -10.09
CA THR A 80 1.01 6.30 -11.36
C THR A 80 2.40 6.74 -11.76
N SER A 81 3.19 5.85 -12.34
CA SER A 81 4.52 6.13 -12.89
C SER A 81 4.49 6.07 -14.42
N PRO A 82 5.26 6.91 -15.14
CA PRO A 82 6.22 7.89 -14.62
C PRO A 82 5.56 9.21 -14.21
N GLN A 83 6.16 9.88 -13.23
CA GLN A 83 5.67 11.16 -12.71
C GLN A 83 5.55 12.25 -13.79
N LYS A 84 6.41 12.22 -14.79
CA LYS A 84 6.42 13.20 -15.89
C LYS A 84 5.11 13.30 -16.66
N GLU A 85 4.25 12.28 -16.61
CA GLU A 85 2.97 12.31 -17.31
C GLU A 85 1.93 13.22 -16.63
N TRP A 86 2.08 13.46 -15.34
CA TRP A 86 1.16 14.31 -14.58
C TRP A 86 1.82 15.52 -13.89
N ASN A 87 3.16 15.51 -13.73
CA ASN A 87 3.93 16.53 -13.04
C ASN A 87 3.44 16.78 -11.60
N TRP A 88 4.08 17.69 -10.89
CA TRP A 88 3.66 18.11 -9.55
C TRP A 88 2.54 19.18 -9.63
N PRO A 89 1.53 19.15 -8.75
CA PRO A 89 1.27 18.21 -7.66
C PRO A 89 0.67 16.87 -8.14
N PRO A 90 0.58 15.87 -7.24
CA PRO A 90 -0.09 14.59 -7.53
C PRO A 90 -1.52 14.79 -8.06
N VAL A 91 -1.99 13.80 -8.83
CA VAL A 91 -3.35 13.80 -9.38
C VAL A 91 -4.35 13.79 -8.24
N HIS A 92 -5.15 14.85 -8.13
CA HIS A 92 -6.06 15.08 -7.00
C HIS A 92 -7.03 13.92 -6.77
N GLU A 93 -7.64 13.41 -7.84
CA GLU A 93 -8.61 12.31 -7.77
C GLU A 93 -7.99 11.01 -7.26
N HIS A 94 -6.68 10.83 -7.44
CA HIS A 94 -5.96 9.65 -7.01
C HIS A 94 -5.35 9.79 -5.60
N ASP A 95 -4.93 11.00 -5.21
CA ASP A 95 -4.15 11.23 -4.00
C ASP A 95 -4.97 11.80 -2.83
N MET A 96 -6.00 12.60 -3.10
CA MET A 96 -6.71 13.38 -2.07
C MET A 96 -8.23 13.29 -2.11
N ALA A 97 -8.84 12.94 -3.26
CA ALA A 97 -10.28 12.87 -3.34
C ALA A 97 -10.85 11.71 -2.52
N PRO A 98 -12.10 11.81 -2.03
CA PRO A 98 -12.79 10.69 -1.40
C PRO A 98 -12.96 9.52 -2.38
N TYR A 99 -12.70 8.30 -1.90
CA TYR A 99 -12.92 7.06 -2.63
C TYR A 99 -14.27 6.45 -2.26
N GLU A 100 -14.92 5.84 -3.25
CA GLU A 100 -16.09 4.98 -3.00
C GLU A 100 -15.64 3.68 -2.34
N VAL A 101 -16.38 3.25 -1.31
CA VAL A 101 -16.01 2.09 -0.51
C VAL A 101 -17.06 0.99 -0.65
N SER A 102 -16.59 -0.23 -0.85
CA SER A 102 -17.38 -1.45 -0.74
C SER A 102 -16.68 -2.48 0.14
N GLU A 103 -17.47 -3.26 0.87
CA GLU A 103 -16.97 -4.33 1.72
C GLU A 103 -17.62 -5.66 1.35
N ASN A 104 -16.81 -6.70 1.27
CA ASN A 104 -17.29 -8.05 1.05
C ASN A 104 -16.40 -9.06 1.79
N LYS A 105 -16.98 -9.84 2.71
CA LYS A 105 -16.31 -10.93 3.45
C LYS A 105 -14.96 -10.54 4.08
N GLY A 106 -14.89 -9.35 4.67
CA GLY A 106 -13.68 -8.85 5.33
C GLY A 106 -12.65 -8.23 4.38
N VAL A 107 -12.97 -8.09 3.11
CA VAL A 107 -12.18 -7.36 2.12
C VAL A 107 -12.78 -5.98 1.92
N ILE A 108 -11.96 -4.94 2.07
CA ILE A 108 -12.34 -3.55 1.79
C ILE A 108 -11.82 -3.19 0.41
N THR A 109 -12.70 -2.68 -0.44
CA THR A 109 -12.33 -2.17 -1.75
C THR A 109 -12.69 -0.69 -1.83
N MET A 110 -11.72 0.15 -2.17
CA MET A 110 -11.86 1.60 -2.29
C MET A 110 -11.50 2.02 -3.70
N THR A 111 -12.38 2.76 -4.37
CA THR A 111 -12.24 3.14 -5.79
C THR A 111 -12.27 4.65 -5.94
N SER A 112 -11.25 5.21 -6.61
CA SER A 112 -11.12 6.64 -6.87
C SER A 112 -12.20 7.18 -7.81
N PRO A 113 -12.47 8.48 -7.81
CA PRO A 113 -13.05 9.12 -8.98
C PRO A 113 -12.18 8.90 -10.22
N LEU A 114 -12.78 9.01 -11.40
CA LEU A 114 -12.01 9.05 -12.66
C LEU A 114 -11.28 10.40 -12.74
N SER A 115 -9.98 10.36 -13.02
CA SER A 115 -9.24 11.60 -13.19
C SER A 115 -9.40 12.17 -14.60
N SER A 116 -9.59 13.48 -14.65
CA SER A 116 -9.61 14.23 -15.92
C SER A 116 -8.20 14.45 -16.48
N LYS A 117 -7.17 14.46 -15.63
CA LYS A 117 -5.77 14.67 -16.01
C LYS A 117 -5.11 13.40 -16.56
N ILE A 118 -5.37 12.28 -15.88
CA ILE A 118 -4.97 10.94 -16.33
C ILE A 118 -6.22 10.09 -16.26
N PRO A 119 -6.89 9.77 -17.38
CA PRO A 119 -8.18 9.09 -17.38
C PRO A 119 -8.06 7.62 -16.99
N LEU A 120 -7.49 7.41 -15.83
CA LEU A 120 -7.42 6.17 -15.09
C LEU A 120 -8.26 6.30 -13.81
N ARG A 121 -8.78 5.18 -13.37
CA ARG A 121 -9.32 5.00 -12.03
C ARG A 121 -8.39 4.10 -11.24
N ILE A 122 -8.17 4.44 -9.98
CA ILE A 122 -7.41 3.61 -9.04
C ILE A 122 -8.38 2.90 -8.13
N GLN A 123 -8.17 1.59 -7.97
CA GLN A 123 -8.85 0.81 -6.97
C GLN A 123 -7.79 0.23 -6.00
N LYS A 124 -8.06 0.32 -4.70
CA LYS A 124 -7.23 -0.23 -3.63
C LYS A 124 -8.06 -1.27 -2.88
N ARG A 125 -7.59 -2.51 -2.84
CA ARG A 125 -8.22 -3.61 -2.14
C ARG A 125 -7.36 -4.00 -0.96
N PHE A 126 -7.93 -3.97 0.23
CA PHE A 126 -7.27 -4.27 1.49
C PHE A 126 -7.84 -5.54 2.08
N GLU A 127 -6.98 -6.45 2.49
CA GLU A 127 -7.36 -7.70 3.14
C GLU A 127 -6.29 -8.16 4.13
N VAL A 128 -6.68 -9.02 5.08
CA VAL A 128 -5.77 -9.62 6.07
C VAL A 128 -5.52 -11.08 5.70
N ASP A 129 -4.25 -11.43 5.53
CA ASP A 129 -3.82 -12.83 5.43
C ASP A 129 -3.39 -13.30 6.84
N LYS A 130 -4.31 -13.96 7.56
CA LYS A 130 -4.06 -14.45 8.92
C LYS A 130 -3.00 -15.55 8.97
N LYS A 131 -2.88 -16.36 7.91
CA LYS A 131 -1.91 -17.45 7.86
C LYS A 131 -0.50 -16.91 7.71
N ASP A 132 -0.34 -15.89 6.87
CA ASP A 132 0.92 -15.24 6.57
C ASP A 132 1.22 -14.06 7.53
N LYS A 133 0.25 -13.70 8.38
CA LYS A 133 0.32 -12.57 9.32
C LYS A 133 0.65 -11.25 8.63
N SER A 134 0.10 -11.02 7.45
CA SER A 134 0.33 -9.84 6.63
C SER A 134 -0.96 -9.10 6.34
N ILE A 135 -0.83 -7.81 6.07
CA ILE A 135 -1.87 -7.02 5.41
C ILE A 135 -1.53 -6.96 3.94
N VAL A 136 -2.49 -7.34 3.10
CA VAL A 136 -2.32 -7.40 1.65
C VAL A 136 -3.06 -6.24 1.02
N VAL A 137 -2.35 -5.44 0.23
CA VAL A 137 -2.91 -4.33 -0.52
C VAL A 137 -2.73 -4.60 -2.01
N THR A 138 -3.85 -4.76 -2.72
CA THR A 138 -3.83 -4.86 -4.18
C THR A 138 -4.28 -3.53 -4.78
N TYR A 139 -3.41 -2.93 -5.56
CA TYR A 139 -3.68 -1.74 -6.34
C TYR A 139 -4.06 -2.14 -7.76
N THR A 140 -5.17 -1.62 -8.24
CA THR A 140 -5.66 -1.86 -9.60
C THR A 140 -5.73 -0.55 -10.36
N LEU A 141 -5.01 -0.44 -11.45
CA LEU A 141 -5.16 0.64 -12.43
C LEU A 141 -6.19 0.22 -13.48
N ILE A 142 -7.20 1.05 -13.69
CA ILE A 142 -8.32 0.79 -14.61
C ILE A 142 -8.29 1.86 -15.69
N ASN A 143 -8.06 1.45 -16.93
CA ASN A 143 -8.10 2.37 -18.07
C ASN A 143 -9.55 2.54 -18.56
N GLU A 144 -10.18 3.64 -18.17
CA GLU A 144 -11.53 4.01 -18.61
C GLU A 144 -11.53 4.99 -19.82
N SER A 145 -10.35 5.24 -20.41
CA SER A 145 -10.27 6.00 -21.65
C SER A 145 -10.47 5.13 -22.88
N ASP A 146 -10.62 5.76 -24.02
CA ASP A 146 -10.67 5.13 -25.35
C ASP A 146 -9.29 4.95 -25.99
N GLU A 147 -8.22 5.40 -25.30
CA GLU A 147 -6.83 5.29 -25.75
C GLU A 147 -6.04 4.25 -24.95
N GLU A 148 -5.07 3.63 -25.61
CA GLU A 148 -4.07 2.80 -24.95
C GLU A 148 -3.11 3.68 -24.13
N ARG A 149 -2.79 3.25 -22.92
CA ARG A 149 -1.86 3.94 -22.03
C ARG A 149 -0.77 3.01 -21.56
N LYS A 150 0.43 3.53 -21.41
CA LYS A 150 1.51 2.79 -20.76
C LYS A 150 1.77 3.39 -19.40
N VAL A 151 1.69 2.58 -18.33
CA VAL A 151 1.66 3.06 -16.95
C VAL A 151 2.23 1.99 -16.01
N ALA A 152 2.83 2.41 -14.91
CA ALA A 152 3.23 1.52 -13.82
C ALA A 152 2.56 1.92 -12.49
N PRO A 153 2.27 0.94 -11.60
CA PRO A 153 1.92 1.19 -10.21
C PRO A 153 3.12 1.77 -9.46
N TRP A 154 2.85 2.72 -8.54
CA TRP A 154 3.88 3.35 -7.71
C TRP A 154 3.34 3.63 -6.31
N GLU A 155 3.83 2.87 -5.32
CA GLU A 155 3.47 3.06 -3.92
C GLU A 155 4.57 3.83 -3.19
N ILE A 156 4.18 4.88 -2.47
CA ILE A 156 5.06 5.74 -1.68
C ILE A 156 4.68 5.64 -0.20
N THR A 157 5.57 5.11 0.62
CA THR A 157 5.37 4.94 2.06
C THR A 157 6.32 5.82 2.83
N ARG A 158 5.80 6.80 3.58
CA ARG A 158 6.58 7.70 4.40
C ARG A 158 6.76 7.12 5.78
N VAL A 159 8.01 6.92 6.17
CA VAL A 159 8.41 6.40 7.48
C VAL A 159 9.13 7.48 8.30
N LEU A 160 9.41 7.16 9.55
CA LEU A 160 10.16 8.06 10.46
C LEU A 160 11.53 8.42 9.86
N ALA A 161 12.02 9.63 10.14
CA ALA A 161 13.31 10.10 9.66
C ALA A 161 14.50 9.57 10.52
N HIS A 162 14.34 8.43 11.17
CA HIS A 162 15.40 7.75 11.92
C HIS A 162 15.21 6.23 11.85
N GLY A 163 16.28 5.53 11.66
CA GLY A 163 16.27 4.07 11.51
C GLY A 163 17.12 3.62 10.34
N THR A 164 16.88 2.42 9.86
CA THR A 164 17.67 1.77 8.81
C THR A 164 16.76 1.29 7.69
N VAL A 165 17.05 1.69 6.45
CA VAL A 165 16.44 1.15 5.23
C VAL A 165 17.34 0.07 4.67
N TYR A 166 16.78 -1.07 4.25
CA TYR A 166 17.56 -2.14 3.63
C TYR A 166 16.73 -2.97 2.65
N PHE A 167 17.40 -3.48 1.63
CA PHE A 167 16.83 -4.34 0.59
C PHE A 167 17.95 -5.14 -0.10
N ASP A 168 17.58 -6.17 -0.85
CA ASP A 168 18.53 -6.95 -1.63
C ASP A 168 18.78 -6.26 -2.97
N ALA A 169 19.97 -5.65 -3.11
CA ALA A 169 20.43 -5.01 -4.33
C ALA A 169 21.96 -4.92 -4.35
N ASP A 170 22.52 -4.73 -5.54
CA ASP A 170 23.93 -4.37 -5.70
C ASP A 170 24.13 -2.89 -5.34
N VAL A 171 24.89 -2.63 -4.29
CA VAL A 171 25.16 -1.26 -3.80
C VAL A 171 25.84 -0.41 -4.88
N ASP A 172 26.72 -1.02 -5.68
CA ASP A 172 27.46 -0.31 -6.73
C ASP A 172 26.56 0.07 -7.93
N ALA A 173 25.39 -0.56 -8.06
CA ALA A 173 24.40 -0.26 -9.08
C ALA A 173 23.35 0.79 -8.65
N ILE A 174 23.36 1.24 -7.40
CA ILE A 174 22.45 2.28 -6.90
C ILE A 174 22.80 3.63 -7.56
N THR A 175 21.78 4.31 -8.07
CA THR A 175 21.95 5.59 -8.78
C THR A 175 21.08 6.71 -8.17
N PRO A 176 21.58 7.99 -8.12
CA PRO A 176 22.95 8.41 -8.44
C PRO A 176 23.97 7.85 -7.45
N ALA A 177 25.13 7.44 -7.95
CA ALA A 177 26.18 6.87 -7.12
C ALA A 177 26.65 7.87 -6.06
N GLY A 178 26.77 7.41 -4.83
CA GLY A 178 27.31 8.19 -3.70
C GLY A 178 26.39 9.31 -3.19
N LEU A 179 25.15 9.45 -3.71
CA LEU A 179 24.22 10.46 -3.22
C LEU A 179 23.71 10.15 -1.81
N MET A 180 23.54 8.89 -1.49
CA MET A 180 23.21 8.39 -0.15
C MET A 180 24.19 7.29 0.21
N ASN A 181 24.60 7.23 1.48
CA ASN A 181 25.64 6.31 1.93
C ASN A 181 25.08 4.89 2.17
N PHE A 182 24.65 4.24 1.08
CA PHE A 182 24.33 2.82 1.12
C PHE A 182 25.60 1.99 1.23
N VAL A 183 25.61 1.04 2.15
CA VAL A 183 26.72 0.10 2.36
C VAL A 183 26.21 -1.33 2.26
N LYS A 184 27.08 -2.26 1.87
CA LYS A 184 26.75 -3.69 1.89
C LYS A 184 26.92 -4.22 3.31
N LYS A 185 25.82 -4.65 3.94
CA LYS A 185 25.80 -5.26 5.27
C LYS A 185 24.97 -6.53 5.22
N ASP A 186 25.55 -7.65 5.65
CA ASP A 186 24.92 -8.97 5.63
C ASP A 186 24.35 -9.37 4.26
N GLY A 187 25.05 -8.93 3.19
CA GLY A 187 24.63 -9.18 1.80
C GLY A 187 23.60 -8.20 1.24
N LEU A 188 23.06 -7.28 2.04
CA LEU A 188 22.01 -6.34 1.68
C LEU A 188 22.55 -4.92 1.49
N ALA A 189 21.93 -4.17 0.59
CA ALA A 189 22.10 -2.72 0.51
C ALA A 189 21.42 -2.10 1.73
N THR A 190 22.18 -1.43 2.58
CA THR A 190 21.75 -0.91 3.87
C THR A 190 22.10 0.58 3.97
N TYR A 191 21.13 1.38 4.38
CA TYR A 191 21.28 2.80 4.64
C TYR A 191 20.78 3.12 6.04
N ASP A 192 21.70 3.47 6.94
CA ASP A 192 21.34 4.06 8.21
C ASP A 192 21.02 5.54 7.96
N ILE A 193 19.78 5.93 8.25
CA ILE A 193 19.30 7.28 8.00
C ILE A 193 20.16 8.26 8.79
N ASP A 194 20.98 8.98 8.06
CA ASP A 194 21.86 10.00 8.61
C ASP A 194 21.19 11.37 8.58
N HIS A 195 21.57 12.23 9.50
CA HIS A 195 21.06 13.60 9.63
C HIS A 195 21.97 14.63 8.98
N VAL A 196 22.89 14.19 8.13
CA VAL A 196 24.05 15.00 7.73
C VAL A 196 23.70 16.04 6.70
N GLU A 197 22.64 15.85 5.91
CA GLU A 197 22.38 16.75 4.79
C GLU A 197 20.93 17.25 4.76
N ARG A 198 20.80 18.58 4.74
CA ARG A 198 19.51 19.28 4.62
C ARG A 198 19.07 19.43 3.16
N GLN A 199 19.17 18.36 2.37
CA GLN A 199 18.80 18.36 0.96
C GLN A 199 17.88 17.19 0.65
N ASN A 200 16.97 17.41 -0.26
CA ASN A 200 16.20 16.32 -0.83
C ASN A 200 17.12 15.38 -1.61
N ARG A 201 17.12 14.11 -1.26
CA ARG A 201 17.94 13.08 -1.91
C ARG A 201 17.06 11.93 -2.32
N LYS A 202 17.22 11.44 -3.54
CA LYS A 202 16.50 10.27 -4.04
C LYS A 202 17.45 9.35 -4.78
N ILE A 203 17.36 8.05 -4.50
CA ILE A 203 18.09 7.01 -5.22
C ILE A 203 17.13 6.07 -5.93
N ASN A 204 17.64 5.42 -6.97
CA ASN A 204 17.04 4.35 -7.72
C ASN A 204 17.85 3.07 -7.55
N ALA A 205 17.17 1.94 -7.37
CA ALA A 205 17.77 0.63 -7.24
C ALA A 205 16.93 -0.45 -7.92
N ASP A 206 17.60 -1.44 -8.50
CA ASP A 206 17.02 -2.71 -8.93
C ASP A 206 17.09 -3.66 -7.74
N GLY A 207 15.93 -4.05 -7.21
CA GLY A 207 15.82 -4.86 -5.99
C GLY A 207 15.54 -6.34 -6.27
N LYS A 208 14.93 -7.01 -5.29
CA LYS A 208 14.44 -8.40 -5.40
C LYS A 208 13.02 -8.51 -4.86
N GLY A 209 12.13 -7.58 -5.28
CA GLY A 209 10.72 -7.61 -4.93
C GLY A 209 10.41 -7.34 -3.44
N TRP A 210 11.32 -6.72 -2.71
CA TRP A 210 11.07 -6.33 -1.33
C TRP A 210 11.97 -5.20 -0.85
N LEU A 211 11.47 -4.42 0.10
CA LEU A 211 12.26 -3.48 0.86
C LEU A 211 11.79 -3.43 2.31
N ALA A 212 12.68 -3.06 3.23
CA ALA A 212 12.40 -3.01 4.66
C ALA A 212 12.95 -1.75 5.33
N PHE A 213 12.28 -1.40 6.42
CA PHE A 213 12.66 -0.30 7.30
C PHE A 213 12.63 -0.76 8.74
N LYS A 214 13.70 -0.51 9.48
CA LYS A 214 13.85 -0.85 10.87
C LYS A 214 13.94 0.42 11.71
N SER A 215 13.09 0.53 12.71
CA SER A 215 13.09 1.64 13.67
C SER A 215 12.37 1.23 14.95
N ASN A 216 12.81 1.77 16.13
CA ASN A 216 12.15 1.56 17.42
C ASN A 216 11.91 0.07 17.79
N GLY A 217 12.85 -0.83 17.43
CA GLY A 217 12.74 -2.27 17.68
C GLY A 217 11.67 -2.97 16.82
N LEU A 218 11.18 -2.31 15.77
CA LEU A 218 10.24 -2.85 14.80
C LEU A 218 10.84 -2.91 13.40
N VAL A 219 10.38 -3.86 12.62
CA VAL A 219 10.71 -4.03 11.19
C VAL A 219 9.44 -3.99 10.38
N LEU A 220 9.31 -2.96 9.54
CA LEU A 220 8.35 -2.91 8.44
C LEU A 220 9.02 -3.52 7.21
N LYS A 221 8.44 -4.59 6.65
CA LYS A 221 8.87 -5.18 5.37
C LYS A 221 7.70 -5.14 4.39
N LYS A 222 7.94 -4.63 3.19
CA LYS A 222 7.01 -4.68 2.06
C LYS A 222 7.54 -5.65 1.01
N VAL A 223 6.66 -6.55 0.52
CA VAL A 223 6.99 -7.54 -0.51
C VAL A 223 6.04 -7.34 -1.69
N PHE A 224 6.60 -7.27 -2.88
CA PHE A 224 5.90 -6.99 -4.13
C PHE A 224 6.55 -7.82 -5.28
N PRO A 225 5.95 -7.86 -6.48
CA PRO A 225 6.56 -8.58 -7.60
C PRO A 225 7.93 -8.01 -7.98
N ASP A 226 8.95 -8.87 -8.02
CA ASP A 226 10.30 -8.57 -8.48
C ASP A 226 10.29 -8.19 -9.97
N LEU A 227 11.00 -7.14 -10.35
CA LEU A 227 11.09 -6.65 -11.71
C LEU A 227 12.44 -7.00 -12.35
N LYS A 228 12.44 -7.18 -13.65
CA LYS A 228 13.69 -7.14 -14.41
C LYS A 228 14.12 -5.68 -14.60
N PRO A 229 15.41 -5.38 -14.70
CA PRO A 229 15.93 -4.02 -14.88
C PRO A 229 15.33 -3.22 -16.05
N SER A 230 14.72 -3.92 -17.03
CA SER A 230 14.08 -3.29 -18.20
C SER A 230 12.57 -3.03 -18.05
N GLU A 231 11.96 -3.43 -16.93
CA GLU A 231 10.51 -3.35 -16.73
C GLU A 231 10.02 -2.06 -16.03
N PRO A 232 10.82 -1.32 -15.23
CA PRO A 232 10.40 -0.01 -14.73
C PRO A 232 10.12 1.01 -15.85
N ALA A 233 9.35 2.05 -15.50
CA ALA A 233 9.15 3.18 -16.40
C ALA A 233 10.48 3.93 -16.69
N PRO A 234 10.60 4.64 -17.80
CA PRO A 234 11.81 5.41 -18.11
C PRO A 234 12.17 6.39 -16.99
N ASP A 235 13.43 6.38 -16.59
CA ASP A 235 14.03 7.18 -15.52
C ASP A 235 13.56 6.80 -14.10
N GLU A 236 12.85 5.67 -13.96
CA GLU A 236 12.33 5.13 -12.70
C GLU A 236 12.99 3.79 -12.36
N ALA A 237 12.71 3.25 -11.18
CA ALA A 237 13.25 1.97 -10.73
C ALA A 237 12.23 1.18 -9.90
N GLU A 238 12.51 -0.11 -9.70
CA GLU A 238 11.69 -0.98 -8.84
C GLU A 238 11.63 -0.46 -7.41
N ILE A 239 12.79 -0.06 -6.86
CA ILE A 239 12.93 0.52 -5.53
C ILE A 239 13.49 1.92 -5.64
N GLN A 240 12.86 2.85 -4.93
CA GLN A 240 13.39 4.19 -4.74
C GLN A 240 13.35 4.54 -3.26
N VAL A 241 14.37 5.25 -2.80
CA VAL A 241 14.40 5.80 -1.44
C VAL A 241 14.62 7.30 -1.54
N TYR A 242 13.69 8.06 -0.95
CA TYR A 242 13.77 9.51 -0.91
C TYR A 242 13.89 9.99 0.53
N VAL A 243 14.82 10.89 0.79
CA VAL A 243 14.99 11.56 2.08
C VAL A 243 14.58 13.01 1.93
N ASN A 244 13.58 13.43 2.69
CA ASN A 244 13.10 14.80 2.68
C ASN A 244 14.06 15.72 3.41
N GLN A 245 14.28 16.90 2.87
CA GLN A 245 15.11 17.91 3.54
C GLN A 245 14.53 18.27 4.90
N GLY A 246 15.40 18.48 5.89
CA GLY A 246 15.02 18.82 7.25
C GLY A 246 14.63 17.62 8.11
N ASP A 247 14.98 16.40 7.69
CA ASP A 247 14.80 15.15 8.46
C ASP A 247 13.35 14.92 8.90
N THR A 248 12.39 15.24 8.03
CA THR A 248 10.97 15.14 8.36
C THR A 248 10.42 13.74 8.14
N TYR A 249 10.82 13.09 7.05
CA TYR A 249 10.44 11.71 6.71
C TYR A 249 11.37 11.11 5.65
N VAL A 250 11.32 9.81 5.53
CA VAL A 250 11.94 9.04 4.44
C VAL A 250 10.83 8.34 3.68
N GLU A 251 10.89 8.35 2.35
CA GLU A 251 9.98 7.59 1.49
C GLU A 251 10.61 6.26 1.11
N LEU A 252 9.86 5.20 1.35
CA LEU A 252 10.10 3.86 0.85
C LEU A 252 9.20 3.68 -0.36
N GLU A 253 9.76 3.73 -1.54
CA GLU A 253 8.98 3.68 -2.77
C GLU A 253 9.17 2.35 -3.46
N SER A 254 8.11 1.79 -4.02
CA SER A 254 8.13 0.56 -4.81
C SER A 254 7.27 0.72 -6.05
N GLN A 255 7.76 0.20 -7.17
CA GLN A 255 7.07 0.29 -8.45
C GLN A 255 6.81 -1.08 -9.05
N GLY A 256 5.73 -1.18 -9.83
CA GLY A 256 5.44 -2.33 -10.67
C GLY A 256 5.91 -2.11 -12.12
N ALA A 257 5.75 -3.13 -12.95
CA ALA A 257 6.16 -3.10 -14.35
C ALA A 257 5.41 -2.03 -15.17
N TYR A 258 6.16 -1.29 -16.01
CA TYR A 258 5.62 -0.32 -16.95
C TYR A 258 4.89 -1.01 -18.10
N THR A 259 3.59 -1.14 -17.96
CA THR A 259 2.73 -2.02 -18.74
C THR A 259 1.80 -1.23 -19.65
N THR A 260 1.61 -1.70 -20.87
CA THR A 260 0.61 -1.20 -21.80
C THR A 260 -0.79 -1.66 -21.37
N LEU A 261 -1.66 -0.69 -21.09
CA LEU A 261 -3.02 -0.90 -20.63
C LEU A 261 -4.02 -0.40 -21.68
N LYS A 262 -4.64 -1.34 -22.40
CA LYS A 262 -5.64 -1.04 -23.42
C LYS A 262 -6.93 -0.49 -22.81
N PRO A 263 -7.78 0.20 -23.60
CA PRO A 263 -9.10 0.65 -23.18
C PRO A 263 -9.91 -0.44 -22.49
N GLY A 264 -10.52 -0.11 -21.34
CA GLY A 264 -11.32 -1.03 -20.53
C GLY A 264 -10.54 -2.14 -19.82
N LYS A 265 -9.19 -2.17 -19.91
CA LYS A 265 -8.37 -3.18 -19.22
C LYS A 265 -7.89 -2.68 -17.85
N LYS A 266 -7.49 -3.67 -17.03
CA LYS A 266 -7.02 -3.47 -15.66
C LYS A 266 -5.61 -4.04 -15.51
N LEU A 267 -4.84 -3.42 -14.62
CA LEU A 267 -3.52 -3.88 -14.18
C LEU A 267 -3.54 -3.98 -12.66
N ASP A 268 -3.39 -5.19 -12.15
CA ASP A 268 -3.28 -5.45 -10.71
C ASP A 268 -1.82 -5.54 -10.29
N TRP A 269 -1.51 -4.96 -9.14
CA TRP A 269 -0.22 -5.04 -8.49
C TRP A 269 -0.40 -5.15 -6.99
N THR A 270 0.24 -6.13 -6.34
CA THR A 270 -0.01 -6.46 -4.93
C THR A 270 1.22 -6.25 -4.09
N VAL A 271 1.04 -5.59 -2.95
CA VAL A 271 2.06 -5.41 -1.91
C VAL A 271 1.60 -6.09 -0.63
N ARG A 272 2.47 -6.92 -0.04
CA ARG A 272 2.28 -7.51 1.28
C ARG A 272 3.06 -6.72 2.32
N TRP A 273 2.39 -6.33 3.36
CA TRP A 273 2.93 -5.54 4.47
C TRP A 273 3.09 -6.41 5.70
N TYR A 274 4.31 -6.49 6.21
CA TYR A 274 4.65 -7.18 7.45
C TYR A 274 5.19 -6.16 8.43
N LEU A 275 4.71 -6.21 9.67
CA LEU A 275 5.26 -5.44 10.77
C LEU A 275 5.54 -6.38 11.93
N THR A 276 6.81 -6.51 12.32
CA THR A 276 7.27 -7.46 13.33
C THR A 276 8.18 -6.78 14.34
N LYS A 277 8.29 -7.37 15.55
CA LYS A 277 9.40 -7.04 16.44
C LYS A 277 10.70 -7.61 15.87
N GLU A 278 11.79 -6.92 16.17
CA GLU A 278 13.15 -7.33 15.84
C GLU A 278 13.54 -8.63 16.54
#